data_699f4ef27088a1651b9401b7184697f1
#
_entry.id   699f4ef27088a1651b9401b7184697f1
#
_cell.length_a   1.000
_cell.length_b   1.000
_cell.length_c   1.000
_cell.angle_alpha   90.00
_cell.angle_beta   90.00
_cell.angle_gamma   90.00
#
_symmetry.space_group_name_H-M   'P 1'
#
loop_
_entity.id
_entity.type
_entity.pdbx_description
1 polymer ?
#
loop_
_entity_poly.entity_id
_entity_poly.type
_entity_poly.pdbx_seq_one_letter_code
_entity_poly.pdbx_strand_id
1 'polypeptide(L)'
;MPRKFSLAYLTIPGTDPVEQIRIAAETGYDSVSLRTIPMHLPGEPEFLLDKDKALFEATKAALKEYNMPLMDIELARIRPDLDIAEYEPAFEKAAELGASDVLGSVWTRDVAWYTDQVGKVAEMAKKYGLCYNIEFLPWAGMRNLQESITVVDAVGADNLHIMVDTLHAGRAGVTAAEIARTDKKYFRFIHLCDGPAGPDGDPVL
;
A
#
# COMPACT_ATOMS: atom_id res chain seq x y z
N MET A 1 0.61 -21.47 9.09
CA MET A 1 1.48 -21.21 7.92
C MET A 1 2.67 -20.39 8.41
N PRO A 2 3.88 -20.55 7.84
CA PRO A 2 4.99 -19.67 8.15
C PRO A 2 4.64 -18.23 7.76
N ARG A 3 5.19 -17.26 8.48
CA ARG A 3 5.06 -15.84 8.11
C ARG A 3 5.89 -15.59 6.86
N LYS A 4 5.42 -14.68 6.01
CA LYS A 4 6.15 -14.20 4.83
C LYS A 4 6.49 -12.73 5.02
N PHE A 5 7.64 -12.32 4.52
CA PHE A 5 8.13 -10.96 4.61
C PHE A 5 8.30 -10.38 3.20
N SER A 6 7.69 -9.22 2.98
CA SER A 6 7.84 -8.42 1.76
C SER A 6 8.77 -7.24 2.03
N LEU A 7 9.69 -6.94 1.10
CA LEU A 7 10.51 -5.74 1.19
C LEU A 7 9.69 -4.55 0.68
N ALA A 8 9.25 -3.68 1.60
CA ALA A 8 8.52 -2.47 1.26
C ALA A 8 9.44 -1.38 0.68
N TYR A 9 8.93 -0.57 -0.25
CA TYR A 9 9.68 0.49 -0.91
C TYR A 9 10.40 1.44 0.07
N LEU A 10 9.71 1.88 1.13
CA LEU A 10 10.29 2.82 2.09
C LEU A 10 11.41 2.24 2.96
N THR A 11 11.68 0.94 2.89
CA THR A 11 12.87 0.34 3.53
C THR A 11 14.17 0.79 2.83
N ILE A 12 14.11 0.99 1.50
CA ILE A 12 15.23 1.43 0.66
C ILE A 12 14.74 2.48 -0.36
N PRO A 13 14.27 3.65 0.11
CA PRO A 13 13.62 4.63 -0.76
C PRO A 13 14.56 5.14 -1.85
N GLY A 14 13.99 5.43 -3.03
CA GLY A 14 14.77 5.90 -4.19
C GLY A 14 15.45 4.81 -5.00
N THR A 15 15.36 3.55 -4.57
CA THR A 15 15.88 2.40 -5.31
C THR A 15 14.91 2.03 -6.45
N ASP A 16 15.46 1.80 -7.65
CA ASP A 16 14.64 1.36 -8.79
C ASP A 16 14.10 -0.07 -8.60
N PRO A 17 13.01 -0.43 -9.29
CA PRO A 17 12.35 -1.72 -9.13
C PRO A 17 13.26 -2.94 -9.33
N VAL A 18 14.18 -2.90 -10.31
CA VAL A 18 15.07 -4.02 -10.62
C VAL A 18 16.05 -4.25 -9.47
N GLU A 19 16.65 -3.17 -8.99
CA GLU A 19 17.59 -3.23 -7.87
C GLU A 19 16.89 -3.61 -6.55
N GLN A 20 15.66 -3.11 -6.33
CA GLN A 20 14.88 -3.47 -5.14
C GLN A 20 14.55 -4.99 -5.14
N ILE A 21 14.18 -5.56 -6.29
CA ILE A 21 13.94 -7.00 -6.44
C ILE A 21 15.20 -7.80 -6.14
N ARG A 22 16.35 -7.37 -6.68
CA ARG A 22 17.65 -8.01 -6.43
C ARG A 22 17.98 -8.01 -4.94
N ILE A 23 17.87 -6.85 -4.28
CA ILE A 23 18.13 -6.71 -2.83
C ILE A 23 17.19 -7.60 -2.02
N ALA A 24 15.89 -7.63 -2.34
CA ALA A 24 14.93 -8.48 -1.66
C ALA A 24 15.34 -9.97 -1.73
N ALA A 25 15.75 -10.43 -2.91
CA ALA A 25 16.19 -11.81 -3.10
C ALA A 25 17.47 -12.13 -2.33
N GLU A 26 18.48 -11.26 -2.41
CA GLU A 26 19.77 -11.45 -1.76
C GLU A 26 19.69 -11.39 -0.21
N THR A 27 18.70 -10.66 0.32
CA THR A 27 18.49 -10.49 1.77
C THR A 27 17.45 -11.45 2.34
N GLY A 28 16.85 -12.31 1.52
CA GLY A 28 15.99 -13.41 1.96
C GLY A 28 14.54 -13.03 2.25
N TYR A 29 14.04 -11.96 1.62
CA TYR A 29 12.60 -11.66 1.62
C TYR A 29 11.83 -12.64 0.74
N ASP A 30 10.56 -12.86 1.09
CA ASP A 30 9.66 -13.77 0.36
C ASP A 30 8.97 -13.08 -0.83
N SER A 31 8.93 -11.75 -0.84
CA SER A 31 8.29 -10.92 -1.86
C SER A 31 8.81 -9.48 -1.81
N VAL A 32 8.36 -8.67 -2.77
CA VAL A 32 8.69 -7.24 -2.85
C VAL A 32 7.42 -6.42 -3.03
N SER A 33 7.42 -5.18 -2.53
CA SER A 33 6.40 -4.15 -2.73
C SER A 33 7.03 -2.99 -3.46
N LEU A 34 6.45 -2.54 -4.58
CA LEU A 34 7.05 -1.53 -5.44
C LEU A 34 6.23 -0.23 -5.46
N ARG A 35 6.92 0.92 -5.41
CA ARG A 35 6.28 2.22 -5.63
C ARG A 35 6.26 2.57 -7.12
N THR A 36 5.18 2.18 -7.79
CA THR A 36 4.94 2.44 -9.21
C THR A 36 3.88 3.51 -9.48
N ILE A 37 3.22 3.97 -8.41
CA ILE A 37 2.30 5.12 -8.43
C ILE A 37 3.01 6.28 -7.74
N PRO A 38 3.37 7.36 -8.46
CA PRO A 38 4.21 8.41 -7.92
C PRO A 38 3.47 9.25 -6.87
N MET A 39 4.21 9.66 -5.87
CA MET A 39 3.73 10.63 -4.87
C MET A 39 4.03 12.09 -5.26
N HIS A 40 4.82 12.30 -6.29
CA HIS A 40 5.30 13.62 -6.74
C HIS A 40 5.98 14.41 -5.62
N LEU A 41 6.79 13.71 -4.81
CA LEU A 41 7.56 14.35 -3.75
C LEU A 41 8.85 14.96 -4.32
N PRO A 42 9.27 16.14 -3.85
CA PRO A 42 10.51 16.75 -4.31
C PRO A 42 11.72 15.84 -4.12
N GLY A 43 12.42 15.52 -5.20
CA GLY A 43 13.64 14.69 -5.17
C GLY A 43 13.40 13.18 -5.09
N GLU A 44 12.17 12.71 -5.02
CA GLU A 44 11.86 11.29 -5.12
C GLU A 44 11.83 10.87 -6.61
N PRO A 45 12.57 9.83 -7.01
CA PRO A 45 12.48 9.32 -8.36
C PRO A 45 11.12 8.64 -8.60
N GLU A 46 10.62 8.73 -9.83
CA GLU A 46 9.35 8.14 -10.22
C GLU A 46 9.59 6.96 -11.16
N PHE A 47 9.09 5.79 -10.78
CA PHE A 47 9.24 4.54 -11.54
C PHE A 47 7.90 4.15 -12.17
N LEU A 48 7.58 4.80 -13.30
CA LEU A 48 6.29 4.69 -14.00
C LEU A 48 6.30 3.49 -14.95
N LEU A 49 5.96 2.31 -14.46
CA LEU A 49 5.99 1.07 -15.25
C LEU A 49 4.93 1.05 -16.37
N ASP A 50 3.90 1.86 -16.28
CA ASP A 50 2.90 2.06 -17.32
C ASP A 50 3.38 2.95 -18.47
N LYS A 51 4.39 3.79 -18.24
CA LYS A 51 4.93 4.75 -19.22
C LYS A 51 6.31 4.37 -19.72
N ASP A 52 7.13 3.70 -18.91
CA ASP A 52 8.47 3.24 -19.26
C ASP A 52 8.47 1.74 -19.58
N LYS A 53 8.30 1.43 -20.88
CA LYS A 53 8.30 0.04 -21.36
C LYS A 53 9.62 -0.68 -21.07
N ALA A 54 10.76 0.01 -21.13
CA ALA A 54 12.06 -0.63 -20.90
C ALA A 54 12.19 -1.02 -19.42
N LEU A 55 11.81 -0.13 -18.50
CA LEU A 55 11.79 -0.41 -17.08
C LEU A 55 10.78 -1.51 -16.73
N PHE A 56 9.59 -1.51 -17.35
CA PHE A 56 8.59 -2.57 -17.15
C PHE A 56 9.15 -3.95 -17.53
N GLU A 57 9.74 -4.09 -18.73
CA GLU A 57 10.30 -5.37 -19.16
C GLU A 57 11.50 -5.79 -18.30
N ALA A 58 12.35 -4.86 -17.88
CA ALA A 58 13.45 -5.14 -16.97
C ALA A 58 12.93 -5.61 -15.58
N THR A 59 11.91 -4.95 -15.04
CA THR A 59 11.26 -5.35 -13.78
C THR A 59 10.67 -6.75 -13.88
N LYS A 60 9.95 -7.04 -14.97
CA LYS A 60 9.38 -8.36 -15.25
C LYS A 60 10.44 -9.45 -15.35
N ALA A 61 11.54 -9.15 -16.02
CA ALA A 61 12.68 -10.06 -16.13
C ALA A 61 13.32 -10.34 -14.76
N ALA A 62 13.53 -9.30 -13.94
CA ALA A 62 14.11 -9.43 -12.61
C ALA A 62 13.21 -10.26 -11.66
N LEU A 63 11.89 -10.01 -11.63
CA LEU A 63 10.94 -10.82 -10.85
C LEU A 63 11.06 -12.31 -11.20
N LYS A 64 11.20 -12.62 -12.49
CA LYS A 64 11.35 -14.00 -12.97
C LYS A 64 12.73 -14.57 -12.64
N GLU A 65 13.80 -13.81 -12.87
CA GLU A 65 15.19 -14.23 -12.65
C GLU A 65 15.44 -14.61 -11.19
N TYR A 66 14.99 -13.75 -10.28
CA TYR A 66 15.15 -13.95 -8.84
C TYR A 66 14.04 -14.80 -8.22
N ASN A 67 13.05 -15.26 -9.02
CA ASN A 67 11.85 -15.96 -8.52
C ASN A 67 11.19 -15.20 -7.36
N MET A 68 11.13 -13.87 -7.49
CA MET A 68 10.63 -12.96 -6.46
C MET A 68 9.19 -12.55 -6.79
N PRO A 69 8.18 -12.92 -5.98
CA PRO A 69 6.81 -12.46 -6.18
C PRO A 69 6.70 -10.95 -5.94
N LEU A 70 5.93 -10.26 -6.77
CA LEU A 70 5.43 -8.92 -6.46
C LEU A 70 4.19 -9.05 -5.58
N MET A 71 4.24 -8.55 -4.35
CA MET A 71 3.11 -8.60 -3.43
C MET A 71 2.11 -7.50 -3.74
N ASP A 72 2.55 -6.25 -3.71
CA ASP A 72 1.71 -5.08 -3.91
C ASP A 72 2.44 -3.96 -4.64
N ILE A 73 1.66 -3.00 -5.10
CA ILE A 73 2.16 -1.69 -5.54
C ILE A 73 1.60 -0.59 -4.65
N GLU A 74 2.33 0.53 -4.55
CA GLU A 74 1.95 1.69 -3.78
C GLU A 74 2.21 2.99 -4.55
N LEU A 75 1.56 4.11 -4.30
CA LEU A 75 0.54 4.38 -3.30
C LEU A 75 -0.67 5.08 -3.96
N ALA A 76 -1.80 4.40 -4.06
CA ALA A 76 -3.02 4.97 -4.64
C ALA A 76 -3.71 5.89 -3.61
N ARG A 77 -3.41 7.19 -3.67
CA ARG A 77 -3.95 8.19 -2.75
C ARG A 77 -5.32 8.70 -3.20
N ILE A 78 -6.26 8.80 -2.28
CA ILE A 78 -7.55 9.44 -2.50
C ILE A 78 -7.48 10.88 -2.01
N ARG A 79 -7.45 11.81 -2.96
CA ARG A 79 -7.37 13.26 -2.74
C ARG A 79 -8.32 13.99 -3.71
N PRO A 80 -8.91 15.14 -3.31
CA PRO A 80 -9.81 15.89 -4.20
C PRO A 80 -9.15 16.47 -5.45
N ASP A 81 -7.84 16.65 -5.43
CA ASP A 81 -7.03 17.19 -6.53
C ASP A 81 -6.38 16.11 -7.41
N LEU A 82 -6.70 14.83 -7.20
CA LEU A 82 -6.25 13.71 -8.01
C LEU A 82 -7.44 12.97 -8.63
N ASP A 83 -7.33 12.68 -9.91
CA ASP A 83 -8.28 11.79 -10.59
C ASP A 83 -7.85 10.32 -10.36
N ILE A 84 -8.67 9.57 -9.63
CA ILE A 84 -8.40 8.16 -9.36
C ILE A 84 -8.33 7.30 -10.61
N ALA A 85 -8.94 7.74 -11.74
CA ALA A 85 -8.86 7.03 -13.01
C ALA A 85 -7.42 6.96 -13.55
N GLU A 86 -6.54 7.87 -13.13
CA GLU A 86 -5.13 7.87 -13.53
C GLU A 86 -4.35 6.67 -12.96
N TYR A 87 -4.88 5.96 -11.97
CA TYR A 87 -4.25 4.77 -11.40
C TYR A 87 -4.45 3.50 -12.24
N GLU A 88 -5.46 3.49 -13.13
CA GLU A 88 -5.84 2.28 -13.86
C GLU A 88 -4.69 1.66 -14.67
N PRO A 89 -3.85 2.42 -15.41
CA PRO A 89 -2.72 1.84 -16.11
C PRO A 89 -1.67 1.18 -15.19
N ALA A 90 -1.44 1.76 -14.00
CA ALA A 90 -0.54 1.16 -13.02
C ALA A 90 -1.09 -0.15 -12.44
N PHE A 91 -2.42 -0.24 -12.23
CA PHE A 91 -3.07 -1.47 -11.77
C PHE A 91 -3.00 -2.58 -12.81
N GLU A 92 -3.21 -2.24 -14.10
CA GLU A 92 -3.04 -3.18 -15.21
C GLU A 92 -1.62 -3.75 -15.23
N LYS A 93 -0.59 -2.89 -15.14
CA LYS A 93 0.81 -3.31 -15.12
C LYS A 93 1.17 -4.14 -13.89
N ALA A 94 0.65 -3.78 -12.72
CA ALA A 94 0.82 -4.57 -11.50
C ALA A 94 0.25 -6.00 -11.67
N ALA A 95 -0.93 -6.13 -12.23
CA ALA A 95 -1.54 -7.43 -12.52
C ALA A 95 -0.73 -8.26 -13.54
N GLU A 96 -0.21 -7.62 -14.60
CA GLU A 96 0.69 -8.28 -15.56
C GLU A 96 1.98 -8.82 -14.90
N LEU A 97 2.46 -8.14 -13.85
CA LEU A 97 3.62 -8.55 -13.06
C LEU A 97 3.28 -9.57 -11.96
N GLY A 98 1.99 -9.90 -11.79
CA GLY A 98 1.52 -10.89 -10.82
C GLY A 98 1.31 -10.34 -9.41
N ALA A 99 1.17 -9.04 -9.23
CA ALA A 99 0.78 -8.45 -7.96
C ALA A 99 -0.59 -8.97 -7.51
N SER A 100 -0.79 -9.06 -6.21
CA SER A 100 -2.07 -9.43 -5.62
C SER A 100 -2.80 -8.24 -4.98
N ASP A 101 -2.08 -7.19 -4.66
CA ASP A 101 -2.57 -6.11 -3.81
C ASP A 101 -2.12 -4.71 -4.31
N VAL A 102 -2.90 -3.70 -3.95
CA VAL A 102 -2.57 -2.28 -4.10
C VAL A 102 -2.75 -1.62 -2.75
N LEU A 103 -1.77 -0.83 -2.34
CA LEU A 103 -1.86 -0.01 -1.14
C LEU A 103 -2.36 1.40 -1.49
N GLY A 104 -3.24 1.94 -0.64
CA GLY A 104 -3.70 3.32 -0.77
C GLY A 104 -4.01 3.98 0.55
N SER A 105 -4.24 5.28 0.51
CA SER A 105 -4.55 6.10 1.67
C SER A 105 -5.48 7.27 1.33
N VAL A 106 -6.11 7.85 2.35
CA VAL A 106 -7.13 8.91 2.19
C VAL A 106 -6.62 10.24 2.74
N TRP A 107 -6.68 11.30 1.94
CA TRP A 107 -6.09 12.62 2.24
C TRP A 107 -7.12 13.78 2.26
N THR A 108 -8.37 13.47 2.57
CA THR A 108 -9.44 14.45 2.78
C THR A 108 -10.31 14.04 3.97
N ARG A 109 -10.99 15.00 4.59
CA ARG A 109 -11.91 14.78 5.71
C ARG A 109 -13.37 14.62 5.29
N ASP A 110 -13.67 14.74 4.00
CA ASP A 110 -15.02 14.51 3.47
C ASP A 110 -15.30 13.01 3.42
N VAL A 111 -15.89 12.49 4.50
CA VAL A 111 -16.15 11.06 4.69
C VAL A 111 -17.03 10.48 3.58
N ALA A 112 -18.10 11.19 3.21
CA ALA A 112 -19.03 10.72 2.19
C ALA A 112 -18.34 10.62 0.83
N TRP A 113 -17.58 11.66 0.46
CA TRP A 113 -16.86 11.71 -0.79
C TRP A 113 -15.77 10.64 -0.87
N TYR A 114 -14.90 10.53 0.16
CA TYR A 114 -13.81 9.57 0.07
C TYR A 114 -14.30 8.12 0.17
N THR A 115 -15.40 7.84 0.86
CA THR A 115 -15.99 6.48 0.89
C THR A 115 -16.44 6.05 -0.51
N ASP A 116 -17.07 6.96 -1.27
CA ASP A 116 -17.42 6.72 -2.68
C ASP A 116 -16.15 6.48 -3.53
N GLN A 117 -15.10 7.28 -3.35
CA GLN A 117 -13.84 7.11 -4.09
C GLN A 117 -13.12 5.79 -3.73
N VAL A 118 -13.11 5.39 -2.45
CA VAL A 118 -12.58 4.08 -2.01
C VAL A 118 -13.30 2.95 -2.74
N GLY A 119 -14.64 3.03 -2.84
CA GLY A 119 -15.44 2.05 -3.59
C GLY A 119 -15.03 1.96 -5.06
N LYS A 120 -14.87 3.10 -5.73
CA LYS A 120 -14.46 3.15 -7.14
C LYS A 120 -13.04 2.59 -7.36
N VAL A 121 -12.10 2.89 -6.46
CA VAL A 121 -10.74 2.32 -6.54
C VAL A 121 -10.77 0.80 -6.30
N ALA A 122 -11.59 0.33 -5.35
CA ALA A 122 -11.76 -1.10 -5.12
C ALA A 122 -12.35 -1.83 -6.34
N GLU A 123 -13.36 -1.24 -7.01
CA GLU A 123 -13.92 -1.77 -8.26
C GLU A 123 -12.87 -1.81 -9.38
N MET A 124 -12.09 -0.75 -9.53
CA MET A 124 -10.98 -0.70 -10.49
C MET A 124 -9.94 -1.79 -10.21
N ALA A 125 -9.50 -1.95 -8.96
CA ALA A 125 -8.58 -3.01 -8.56
C ALA A 125 -9.15 -4.41 -8.87
N LYS A 126 -10.43 -4.62 -8.58
CA LYS A 126 -11.13 -5.89 -8.84
C LYS A 126 -11.15 -6.27 -10.32
N LYS A 127 -11.25 -5.30 -11.23
CA LYS A 127 -11.18 -5.51 -12.69
C LYS A 127 -9.90 -6.24 -13.10
N TYR A 128 -8.82 -5.99 -12.37
CA TYR A 128 -7.50 -6.59 -12.60
C TYR A 128 -7.16 -7.74 -11.66
N GLY A 129 -8.12 -8.19 -10.84
CA GLY A 129 -7.91 -9.27 -9.87
C GLY A 129 -7.08 -8.86 -8.64
N LEU A 130 -6.97 -7.56 -8.38
CA LEU A 130 -6.22 -7.00 -7.26
C LEU A 130 -7.13 -6.72 -6.05
N CYS A 131 -6.58 -6.85 -4.84
CA CYS A 131 -7.19 -6.32 -3.63
C CYS A 131 -6.70 -4.88 -3.39
N TYR A 132 -7.61 -4.01 -2.96
CA TYR A 132 -7.27 -2.66 -2.52
C TYR A 132 -7.18 -2.64 -0.99
N ASN A 133 -6.06 -2.18 -0.47
CA ASN A 133 -5.79 -2.11 0.96
C ASN A 133 -5.65 -0.66 1.38
N ILE A 134 -6.53 -0.18 2.27
CA ILE A 134 -6.47 1.20 2.75
C ILE A 134 -5.70 1.28 4.06
N GLU A 135 -4.75 2.20 4.11
CA GLU A 135 -3.97 2.53 5.28
C GLU A 135 -4.57 3.74 6.01
N PHE A 136 -4.73 3.64 7.32
CA PHE A 136 -5.06 4.82 8.12
C PHE A 136 -3.79 5.55 8.58
N LEU A 137 -3.85 6.88 8.49
CA LEU A 137 -2.75 7.79 8.83
C LEU A 137 -3.28 8.83 9.82
N PRO A 138 -2.76 8.95 11.06
CA PRO A 138 -3.29 9.84 12.10
C PRO A 138 -3.44 11.31 11.66
N TRP A 139 -2.61 11.76 10.75
CA TRP A 139 -2.59 13.13 10.21
C TRP A 139 -3.37 13.32 8.91
N ALA A 140 -3.85 12.25 8.28
CA ALA A 140 -4.59 12.30 7.01
C ALA A 140 -6.12 12.30 7.20
N GLY A 141 -6.86 11.91 6.19
CA GLY A 141 -8.33 11.91 6.18
C GLY A 141 -8.92 10.81 7.06
N MET A 142 -8.47 9.58 6.88
CA MET A 142 -8.83 8.39 7.64
C MET A 142 -7.73 8.11 8.67
N ARG A 143 -8.03 8.17 9.98
CA ARG A 143 -7.03 8.36 11.02
C ARG A 143 -6.76 7.16 11.93
N ASN A 144 -7.66 6.21 11.97
CA ASN A 144 -7.57 5.09 12.89
C ASN A 144 -8.33 3.86 12.37
N LEU A 145 -8.16 2.74 13.07
CA LEU A 145 -8.75 1.46 12.72
C LEU A 145 -10.29 1.51 12.64
N GLN A 146 -10.95 2.21 13.55
CA GLN A 146 -12.42 2.26 13.59
C GLN A 146 -12.99 3.04 12.41
N GLU A 147 -12.35 4.15 12.01
CA GLU A 147 -12.72 4.89 10.78
C GLU A 147 -12.56 4.00 9.55
N SER A 148 -11.47 3.22 9.47
CA SER A 148 -11.21 2.29 8.36
C SER A 148 -12.27 1.17 8.28
N ILE A 149 -12.63 0.57 9.41
CA ILE A 149 -13.70 -0.44 9.49
C ILE A 149 -15.01 0.14 8.98
N THR A 150 -15.36 1.35 9.41
CA THR A 150 -16.60 2.03 8.98
C THR A 150 -16.64 2.20 7.45
N VAL A 151 -15.52 2.57 6.84
CA VAL A 151 -15.42 2.73 5.38
C VAL A 151 -15.53 1.38 4.66
N VAL A 152 -14.79 0.37 5.12
CA VAL A 152 -14.82 -0.97 4.52
C VAL A 152 -16.22 -1.57 4.58
N ASP A 153 -16.91 -1.44 5.72
CA ASP A 153 -18.28 -1.92 5.87
C ASP A 153 -19.29 -1.14 5.01
N ALA A 154 -19.11 0.17 4.88
CA ALA A 154 -19.98 1.01 4.05
C ALA A 154 -19.82 0.70 2.55
N VAL A 155 -18.60 0.44 2.09
CA VAL A 155 -18.31 0.07 0.70
C VAL A 155 -18.75 -1.38 0.42
N GLY A 156 -18.51 -2.30 1.33
CA GLY A 156 -18.93 -3.70 1.23
C GLY A 156 -18.28 -4.51 0.10
N ALA A 157 -17.16 -4.04 -0.45
CA ALA A 157 -16.44 -4.75 -1.50
C ALA A 157 -15.59 -5.91 -0.91
N ASP A 158 -15.65 -7.08 -1.55
CA ASP A 158 -14.97 -8.30 -1.11
C ASP A 158 -13.43 -8.26 -1.29
N ASN A 159 -12.94 -7.32 -2.10
CA ASN A 159 -11.52 -7.08 -2.35
C ASN A 159 -10.97 -5.81 -1.66
N LEU A 160 -11.74 -5.22 -0.75
CA LEU A 160 -11.30 -4.05 0.03
C LEU A 160 -10.92 -4.47 1.45
N HIS A 161 -9.70 -4.11 1.85
CA HIS A 161 -9.16 -4.46 3.15
C HIS A 161 -8.46 -3.28 3.83
N ILE A 162 -8.06 -3.48 5.07
CA ILE A 162 -7.31 -2.52 5.87
C ILE A 162 -5.86 -3.02 5.97
N MET A 163 -4.92 -2.17 5.63
CA MET A 163 -3.52 -2.37 5.95
C MET A 163 -3.20 -1.62 7.25
N VAL A 164 -2.59 -2.31 8.19
CA VAL A 164 -2.14 -1.73 9.44
C VAL A 164 -0.63 -1.53 9.39
N ASP A 165 -0.20 -0.27 9.41
CA ASP A 165 1.19 0.08 9.71
C ASP A 165 1.37 0.22 11.22
N THR A 166 2.38 -0.44 11.78
CA THR A 166 2.59 -0.48 13.24
C THR A 166 2.94 0.88 13.83
N LEU A 167 3.68 1.73 13.09
CA LEU A 167 3.98 3.10 13.51
C LEU A 167 2.72 3.96 13.51
N HIS A 168 1.90 3.87 12.46
CA HIS A 168 0.67 4.64 12.35
C HIS A 168 -0.38 4.18 13.38
N ALA A 169 -0.47 2.89 13.65
CA ALA A 169 -1.33 2.35 14.70
C ALA A 169 -0.91 2.90 16.08
N GLY A 170 0.38 2.86 16.39
CA GLY A 170 0.91 3.43 17.65
C GLY A 170 0.60 4.92 17.78
N ARG A 171 0.82 5.71 16.73
CA ARG A 171 0.52 7.16 16.70
C ARG A 171 -0.97 7.48 16.76
N ALA A 172 -1.83 6.58 16.28
CA ALA A 172 -3.29 6.69 16.38
C ALA A 172 -3.84 6.22 17.73
N GLY A 173 -2.98 5.71 18.62
CA GLY A 173 -3.42 5.11 19.90
C GLY A 173 -4.13 3.76 19.72
N VAL A 174 -4.02 3.12 18.55
CA VAL A 174 -4.59 1.80 18.28
C VAL A 174 -3.70 0.73 18.90
N THR A 175 -4.26 -0.04 19.81
CA THR A 175 -3.52 -1.06 20.54
C THR A 175 -3.48 -2.40 19.82
N ALA A 176 -2.45 -3.20 20.06
CA ALA A 176 -2.38 -4.57 19.56
C ALA A 176 -3.59 -5.43 20.00
N ALA A 177 -4.17 -5.13 21.18
CA ALA A 177 -5.37 -5.81 21.67
C ALA A 177 -6.63 -5.44 20.87
N GLU A 178 -6.74 -4.21 20.37
CA GLU A 178 -7.85 -3.81 19.48
C GLU A 178 -7.71 -4.50 18.11
N ILE A 179 -6.52 -4.51 17.54
CA ILE A 179 -6.24 -5.23 16.27
C ILE A 179 -6.57 -6.72 16.44
N ALA A 180 -6.12 -7.35 17.54
CA ALA A 180 -6.34 -8.77 17.78
C ALA A 180 -7.82 -9.14 18.00
N ARG A 181 -8.65 -8.21 18.46
CA ARG A 181 -10.12 -8.41 18.64
C ARG A 181 -10.92 -8.13 17.37
N THR A 182 -10.34 -7.40 16.43
CA THR A 182 -10.98 -7.09 15.14
C THR A 182 -11.01 -8.34 14.27
N ASP A 183 -12.13 -8.55 13.56
CA ASP A 183 -12.28 -9.70 12.68
C ASP A 183 -11.17 -9.70 11.61
N LYS A 184 -10.49 -10.84 11.49
CA LYS A 184 -9.41 -11.03 10.51
C LYS A 184 -9.80 -10.78 9.06
N LYS A 185 -11.11 -10.81 8.75
CA LYS A 185 -11.62 -10.52 7.40
C LYS A 185 -11.22 -9.14 6.88
N TYR A 186 -10.97 -8.18 7.80
CA TYR A 186 -10.57 -6.83 7.43
C TYR A 186 -9.09 -6.73 7.00
N PHE A 187 -8.25 -7.70 7.34
CA PHE A 187 -6.80 -7.58 7.18
C PHE A 187 -6.24 -8.57 6.17
N ARG A 188 -5.28 -8.13 5.36
CA ARG A 188 -4.50 -8.99 4.48
C ARG A 188 -3.03 -9.05 4.87
N PHE A 189 -2.42 -7.91 5.11
CA PHE A 189 -1.03 -7.79 5.54
C PHE A 189 -0.84 -6.58 6.45
N ILE A 190 0.34 -6.46 7.03
CA ILE A 190 0.72 -5.33 7.87
C ILE A 190 2.06 -4.78 7.41
N HIS A 191 2.29 -3.49 7.62
CA HIS A 191 3.62 -2.91 7.57
C HIS A 191 4.23 -2.92 8.96
N LEU A 192 5.47 -3.44 9.05
CA LEU A 192 6.29 -3.33 10.25
C LEU A 192 7.17 -2.10 10.10
N CYS A 193 6.80 -1.04 10.75
CA CYS A 193 7.51 0.24 10.76
C CYS A 193 7.66 0.73 12.19
N ASP A 194 8.72 1.46 12.46
CA ASP A 194 9.01 2.05 13.76
C ASP A 194 9.55 3.47 13.58
N GLY A 195 9.52 4.25 14.64
CA GLY A 195 10.02 5.61 14.66
C GLY A 195 10.41 6.06 16.06
N PRO A 196 11.21 7.11 16.17
CA PRO A 196 11.62 7.62 17.47
C PRO A 196 10.42 8.09 18.28
N ALA A 197 10.43 7.79 19.58
CA ALA A 197 9.52 8.42 20.53
C ALA A 197 9.95 9.89 20.76
N GLY A 198 8.95 10.74 21.06
CA GLY A 198 9.22 12.09 21.54
C GLY A 198 9.91 12.09 22.90
N PRO A 199 10.34 13.28 23.39
CA PRO A 199 11.08 13.40 24.65
C PRO A 199 10.36 12.79 25.87
N ASP A 200 9.03 12.78 25.85
CA ASP A 200 8.17 12.26 26.91
C ASP A 200 7.67 10.82 26.63
N GLY A 201 8.24 10.15 25.62
CA GLY A 201 7.80 8.81 25.19
C GLY A 201 6.59 8.80 24.25
N ASP A 202 5.99 9.96 23.99
CA ASP A 202 4.88 10.09 23.07
C ASP A 202 5.34 9.90 21.60
N PRO A 203 4.48 9.34 20.72
CA PRO A 203 4.81 9.20 19.31
C PRO A 203 5.04 10.56 18.64
N VAL A 204 6.16 10.72 17.95
CA VAL A 204 6.41 11.90 17.10
C VAL A 204 5.67 11.73 15.78
N LEU A 205 4.88 12.77 15.42
CA LEU A 205 4.17 12.84 14.13
C LEU A 205 5.12 13.19 12.99
#